data_339bd41d42282602f96a05e8f3d23935
#
_entry.id   339bd41d42282602f96a05e8f3d23935
#
_cell.length_a   1.000
_cell.length_b   1.000
_cell.length_c   1.000
_cell.angle_alpha   90.00
_cell.angle_beta   90.00
_cell.angle_gamma   90.00
#
_symmetry.space_group_name_H-M   'P 1'
#
loop_
_entity.id
_entity.type
_entity.pdbx_description
1 polymer ?
#
loop_
_entity_poly.entity_id
_entity_poly.type
_entity_poly.pdbx_seq_one_letter_code
_entity_poly.pdbx_strand_id
1 'polypeptide(L)'
;CVDNIANKTFSEQDLPFIKDIEKVALNRSKHAKILAHIGVENTPEAAYKLLLKLKYLDQTFNPYPARHGIPNDVDIETEMDEVELVDLTHLNSYAIDNADSNDADDAFSVDGDKIWIHIADVSMIVAPGSELDLYAQERASNLYLPDQILHMLPTSITKLCALGLSETSPALSIGFVLSGKEMQDIEIVHSTIKVTNISYDDADKILDSNEDLAKIQTLVELHRQYRSNNGSMSLSLPRVDVRFKEGQVEISDQASSPSRELVAEMMIMAGRVIALFAQDNDIVMPYAI
;
A
#
# COMPACT_ATOMS: atom_id res chain seq x y z
N CYS A 1 -26.08 -4.83 37.10
CA CYS A 1 -25.18 -5.28 36.00
C CYS A 1 -25.91 -6.22 35.05
N VAL A 2 -26.24 -7.45 35.47
CA VAL A 2 -26.93 -8.45 34.61
C VAL A 2 -28.17 -7.86 33.96
N ASP A 3 -29.03 -7.20 34.73
CA ASP A 3 -30.28 -6.61 34.25
C ASP A 3 -30.02 -5.46 33.27
N ASN A 4 -29.00 -4.62 33.51
CA ASN A 4 -28.65 -3.54 32.61
C ASN A 4 -28.24 -4.08 31.24
N ILE A 5 -27.29 -5.02 31.21
CA ILE A 5 -26.78 -5.60 29.97
C ILE A 5 -27.88 -6.38 29.24
N ALA A 6 -28.74 -7.14 29.96
CA ALA A 6 -29.89 -7.80 29.38
C ALA A 6 -30.88 -6.82 28.73
N ASN A 7 -31.05 -5.63 29.34
CA ASN A 7 -31.87 -4.52 28.81
C ASN A 7 -31.13 -3.64 27.80
N LYS A 8 -29.94 -4.04 27.35
CA LYS A 8 -29.10 -3.33 26.37
C LYS A 8 -28.66 -1.93 26.82
N THR A 9 -28.39 -1.79 28.10
CA THR A 9 -27.81 -0.59 28.72
C THR A 9 -26.61 -0.99 29.57
N PHE A 10 -25.74 -0.06 29.89
CA PHE A 10 -24.64 -0.26 30.83
C PHE A 10 -24.23 1.06 31.49
N SER A 11 -23.58 0.96 32.64
CA SER A 11 -22.98 2.06 33.38
C SER A 11 -21.47 1.82 33.56
N GLU A 12 -20.76 2.77 34.11
CA GLU A 12 -19.31 2.62 34.39
C GLU A 12 -19.01 1.42 35.29
N GLN A 13 -19.89 1.08 36.21
CA GLN A 13 -19.75 -0.09 37.09
C GLN A 13 -19.85 -1.42 36.34
N ASP A 14 -20.43 -1.41 35.14
CA ASP A 14 -20.60 -2.60 34.29
C ASP A 14 -19.41 -2.83 33.35
N LEU A 15 -18.49 -1.84 33.21
CA LEU A 15 -17.35 -1.90 32.30
C LEU A 15 -16.46 -3.17 32.42
N PRO A 16 -16.17 -3.70 33.63
CA PRO A 16 -15.40 -4.93 33.74
C PRO A 16 -16.05 -6.13 33.01
N PHE A 17 -17.38 -6.21 33.11
CA PHE A 17 -18.13 -7.26 32.41
C PHE A 17 -18.23 -7.03 30.92
N ILE A 18 -18.36 -5.77 30.50
CA ILE A 18 -18.32 -5.39 29.06
C ILE A 18 -16.96 -5.75 28.45
N LYS A 19 -15.85 -5.50 29.15
CA LYS A 19 -14.51 -5.91 28.71
C LYS A 19 -14.34 -7.42 28.61
N ASP A 20 -15.00 -8.20 29.46
CA ASP A 20 -14.96 -9.65 29.33
C ASP A 20 -15.78 -10.13 28.11
N ILE A 21 -16.91 -9.48 27.80
CA ILE A 21 -17.67 -9.71 26.57
C ILE A 21 -16.82 -9.32 25.34
N GLU A 22 -16.10 -8.19 25.39
CA GLU A 22 -15.20 -7.74 24.33
C GLU A 22 -14.09 -8.76 24.05
N LYS A 23 -13.48 -9.34 25.09
CA LYS A 23 -12.49 -10.41 24.89
C LYS A 23 -13.06 -11.60 24.11
N VAL A 24 -14.32 -11.97 24.35
CA VAL A 24 -14.99 -13.02 23.58
C VAL A 24 -15.27 -12.53 22.16
N ALA A 25 -15.79 -11.32 21.99
CA ALA A 25 -16.08 -10.73 20.68
C ALA A 25 -14.86 -10.65 19.76
N LEU A 26 -13.68 -10.43 20.36
CA LEU A 26 -12.38 -10.33 19.67
C LEU A 26 -11.58 -11.64 19.66
N ASN A 27 -12.21 -12.77 20.00
CA ASN A 27 -11.58 -14.09 20.04
C ASN A 27 -10.37 -14.23 20.99
N ARG A 28 -10.25 -13.30 21.95
CA ARG A 28 -9.19 -13.30 23.00
C ARG A 28 -9.57 -14.15 24.22
N SER A 29 -10.82 -14.56 24.34
CA SER A 29 -11.36 -15.47 25.34
C SER A 29 -12.45 -16.34 24.75
N LYS A 30 -12.53 -17.59 25.20
CA LYS A 30 -13.60 -18.51 24.79
C LYS A 30 -14.87 -18.34 25.62
N HIS A 31 -14.81 -17.62 26.73
CA HIS A 31 -15.91 -17.59 27.70
C HIS A 31 -15.96 -16.28 28.49
N ALA A 32 -17.17 -15.73 28.61
CA ALA A 32 -17.50 -14.67 29.56
C ALA A 32 -18.74 -15.12 30.37
N LYS A 33 -18.60 -15.23 31.69
CA LYS A 33 -19.69 -15.73 32.56
C LYS A 33 -20.97 -14.93 32.41
N ILE A 34 -20.86 -13.63 32.18
CA ILE A 34 -21.99 -12.71 32.01
C ILE A 34 -22.88 -13.09 30.80
N LEU A 35 -22.29 -13.55 29.69
CA LEU A 35 -23.04 -14.00 28.51
C LEU A 35 -23.99 -15.14 28.84
N ALA A 36 -23.51 -16.15 29.58
CA ALA A 36 -24.32 -17.27 30.03
C ALA A 36 -25.47 -16.82 30.95
N HIS A 37 -25.21 -15.84 31.84
CA HIS A 37 -26.25 -15.33 32.77
C HIS A 37 -27.36 -14.56 32.05
N ILE A 38 -27.09 -13.95 30.94
CA ILE A 38 -28.08 -13.19 30.13
C ILE A 38 -28.64 -14.02 28.96
N GLY A 39 -28.32 -15.32 28.88
CA GLY A 39 -28.82 -16.22 27.83
C GLY A 39 -28.24 -15.96 26.45
N VAL A 40 -27.03 -15.40 26.36
CA VAL A 40 -26.32 -15.16 25.09
C VAL A 40 -25.21 -16.20 24.93
N GLU A 41 -25.07 -16.76 23.74
CA GLU A 41 -24.02 -17.71 23.43
C GLU A 41 -22.62 -17.12 23.60
N ASN A 42 -21.67 -17.95 24.08
CA ASN A 42 -20.27 -17.58 24.16
C ASN A 42 -19.56 -17.79 22.81
N THR A 43 -20.02 -17.07 21.80
CA THR A 43 -19.40 -17.01 20.46
C THR A 43 -18.95 -15.59 20.15
N PRO A 44 -17.88 -15.39 19.36
CA PRO A 44 -17.43 -14.07 18.96
C PRO A 44 -18.52 -13.24 18.29
N GLU A 45 -19.36 -13.87 17.48
CA GLU A 45 -20.45 -13.23 16.73
C GLU A 45 -21.58 -12.76 17.65
N ALA A 46 -21.98 -13.58 18.61
CA ALA A 46 -23.03 -13.24 19.57
C ALA A 46 -22.56 -12.13 20.52
N ALA A 47 -21.34 -12.23 21.02
CA ALA A 47 -20.72 -11.21 21.87
C ALA A 47 -20.58 -9.86 21.12
N TYR A 48 -20.09 -9.88 19.89
CA TYR A 48 -19.97 -8.68 19.05
C TYR A 48 -21.33 -8.02 18.79
N LYS A 49 -22.35 -8.80 18.39
CA LYS A 49 -23.71 -8.28 18.19
C LYS A 49 -24.29 -7.65 19.46
N LEU A 50 -23.97 -8.19 20.62
CA LEU A 50 -24.40 -7.61 21.90
C LEU A 50 -23.71 -6.27 22.16
N LEU A 51 -22.40 -6.16 21.94
CA LEU A 51 -21.64 -4.92 22.12
C LEU A 51 -22.11 -3.79 21.19
N LEU A 52 -22.50 -4.12 19.96
CA LEU A 52 -23.15 -3.17 19.04
C LEU A 52 -24.50 -2.69 19.58
N LYS A 53 -25.34 -3.60 20.09
CA LYS A 53 -26.65 -3.26 20.69
C LYS A 53 -26.52 -2.40 21.94
N LEU A 54 -25.46 -2.60 22.69
CA LEU A 54 -25.10 -1.78 23.86
C LEU A 54 -24.52 -0.41 23.46
N LYS A 55 -24.23 -0.19 22.19
CA LYS A 55 -23.51 0.99 21.69
C LYS A 55 -22.13 1.18 22.36
N TYR A 56 -21.54 0.08 22.83
CA TYR A 56 -20.15 0.07 23.32
C TYR A 56 -19.16 0.06 22.17
N LEU A 57 -19.45 -0.71 21.13
CA LEU A 57 -18.73 -0.64 19.85
C LEU A 57 -19.54 0.17 18.85
N ASP A 58 -18.85 0.94 18.04
CA ASP A 58 -19.44 1.59 16.89
C ASP A 58 -19.89 0.56 15.85
N GLN A 59 -20.96 0.88 15.08
CA GLN A 59 -21.45 -0.02 14.02
C GLN A 59 -20.43 -0.25 12.91
N THR A 60 -19.47 0.63 12.79
CA THR A 60 -18.39 0.59 11.81
C THR A 60 -17.18 -0.20 12.28
N PHE A 61 -17.14 -0.57 13.57
CA PHE A 61 -15.99 -1.30 14.13
C PHE A 61 -15.83 -2.67 13.47
N ASN A 62 -14.69 -2.89 12.83
CA ASN A 62 -14.32 -4.15 12.20
C ASN A 62 -13.59 -5.07 13.21
N PRO A 63 -14.21 -6.19 13.65
CA PRO A 63 -13.59 -7.08 14.64
C PRO A 63 -12.56 -8.03 14.04
N TYR A 64 -12.51 -8.20 12.71
CA TYR A 64 -11.73 -9.25 12.07
C TYR A 64 -10.22 -9.12 12.28
N PRO A 65 -9.57 -7.95 12.14
CA PRO A 65 -8.14 -7.84 12.43
C PRO A 65 -7.78 -8.29 13.83
N ALA A 66 -8.53 -7.82 14.83
CA ALA A 66 -8.31 -8.18 16.22
C ALA A 66 -8.57 -9.67 16.51
N ARG A 67 -9.57 -10.29 15.85
CA ARG A 67 -9.86 -11.73 15.95
C ARG A 67 -8.75 -12.61 15.42
N HIS A 68 -8.02 -12.13 14.43
CA HIS A 68 -6.88 -12.81 13.82
C HIS A 68 -5.54 -12.41 14.45
N GLY A 69 -5.56 -11.60 15.51
CA GLY A 69 -4.35 -11.18 16.21
C GLY A 69 -3.51 -10.19 15.43
N ILE A 70 -4.08 -9.55 14.40
CA ILE A 70 -3.38 -8.56 13.59
C ILE A 70 -3.38 -7.23 14.35
N PRO A 71 -2.22 -6.69 14.78
CA PRO A 71 -2.15 -5.37 15.40
C PRO A 71 -2.45 -4.28 14.37
N ASN A 72 -3.04 -3.17 14.82
CA ASN A 72 -3.32 -2.03 13.93
C ASN A 72 -2.02 -1.37 13.47
N ASP A 73 -1.13 -1.12 14.41
CA ASP A 73 0.19 -0.53 14.17
C ASP A 73 1.12 -0.90 15.32
N VAL A 74 2.42 -0.81 15.08
CA VAL A 74 3.47 -0.99 16.09
C VAL A 74 4.51 0.11 15.91
N ASP A 75 5.23 0.40 16.95
CA ASP A 75 6.38 1.30 16.91
C ASP A 75 7.65 0.46 17.04
N ILE A 76 8.46 0.47 15.99
CA ILE A 76 9.75 -0.24 15.93
C ILE A 76 10.81 0.81 15.62
N GLU A 77 11.75 0.99 16.54
CA GLU A 77 12.88 1.86 16.33
C GLU A 77 13.82 1.25 15.28
N THR A 78 14.28 2.09 14.35
CA THR A 78 15.25 1.71 13.34
C THR A 78 16.13 2.89 12.98
N GLU A 79 17.30 2.59 12.44
CA GLU A 79 18.22 3.57 11.90
C GLU A 79 18.31 3.38 10.38
N MET A 80 18.52 4.47 9.66
CA MET A 80 18.74 4.41 8.22
C MET A 80 20.20 4.12 7.95
N ASP A 81 20.49 3.19 7.06
CA ASP A 81 21.84 2.88 6.62
C ASP A 81 22.47 4.09 5.92
N GLU A 82 23.73 4.38 6.24
CA GLU A 82 24.52 5.39 5.52
C GLU A 82 24.98 4.80 4.17
N VAL A 83 24.27 5.15 3.11
CA VAL A 83 24.59 4.77 1.74
C VAL A 83 24.89 6.02 0.92
N GLU A 84 25.86 5.94 0.01
CA GLU A 84 26.12 7.01 -0.94
C GLU A 84 24.95 7.13 -1.91
N LEU A 85 24.30 8.31 -1.94
CA LEU A 85 23.13 8.58 -2.76
C LEU A 85 23.52 9.44 -3.97
N VAL A 86 23.10 9.03 -5.14
CA VAL A 86 23.19 9.85 -6.36
C VAL A 86 22.15 10.96 -6.28
N ASP A 87 22.55 12.20 -6.47
CA ASP A 87 21.65 13.35 -6.46
C ASP A 87 20.92 13.49 -7.79
N LEU A 88 19.62 13.13 -7.80
CA LEU A 88 18.69 13.29 -8.92
C LEU A 88 17.61 14.35 -8.62
N THR A 89 17.81 15.21 -7.61
CA THR A 89 16.84 16.24 -7.22
C THR A 89 16.61 17.33 -8.27
N HIS A 90 17.49 17.40 -9.25
CA HIS A 90 17.40 18.32 -10.39
C HIS A 90 16.35 17.87 -11.43
N LEU A 91 15.90 16.61 -11.39
CA LEU A 91 14.88 16.08 -12.27
C LEU A 91 13.46 16.34 -11.73
N ASN A 92 12.52 16.56 -12.64
CA ASN A 92 11.10 16.61 -12.28
C ASN A 92 10.60 15.18 -12.12
N SER A 93 10.45 14.72 -10.90
CA SER A 93 9.90 13.38 -10.62
C SER A 93 8.43 13.48 -10.22
N TYR A 94 7.58 12.66 -10.83
CA TYR A 94 6.14 12.62 -10.61
C TYR A 94 5.75 11.27 -10.01
N ALA A 95 5.13 11.27 -8.82
CA ALA A 95 4.42 10.12 -8.28
C ALA A 95 2.93 10.28 -8.59
N ILE A 96 2.36 9.28 -9.26
CA ILE A 96 0.97 9.31 -9.72
C ILE A 96 0.18 8.25 -8.98
N ASP A 97 -0.72 8.66 -8.09
CA ASP A 97 -1.50 7.73 -7.26
C ASP A 97 -2.92 8.27 -7.00
N ASN A 98 -3.69 7.59 -6.15
CA ASN A 98 -5.01 8.07 -5.72
C ASN A 98 -4.88 9.37 -4.92
N ALA A 99 -5.88 10.23 -5.01
CA ALA A 99 -5.86 11.55 -4.37
C ALA A 99 -5.73 11.49 -2.82
N ASP A 100 -6.09 10.37 -2.22
CA ASP A 100 -6.02 10.12 -0.77
C ASP A 100 -4.83 9.23 -0.37
N SER A 101 -3.94 8.90 -1.30
CA SER A 101 -2.71 8.16 -1.01
C SER A 101 -1.70 9.05 -0.28
N ASN A 102 -1.06 8.48 0.74
CA ASN A 102 0.03 9.11 1.50
C ASN A 102 1.26 8.17 1.59
N ASP A 103 1.32 7.19 0.70
CA ASP A 103 2.34 6.14 0.70
C ASP A 103 2.78 5.80 -0.74
N ALA A 104 3.03 6.83 -1.55
CA ALA A 104 3.51 6.64 -2.92
C ALA A 104 4.81 5.83 -2.93
N ASP A 105 4.76 4.70 -3.64
CA ASP A 105 5.87 3.74 -3.72
C ASP A 105 6.74 3.94 -4.96
N ASP A 106 6.21 4.58 -6.00
CA ASP A 106 6.88 4.79 -7.29
C ASP A 106 6.73 6.21 -7.82
N ALA A 107 7.75 6.66 -8.55
CA ALA A 107 7.76 7.93 -9.26
C ALA A 107 8.57 7.81 -10.57
N PHE A 108 8.37 8.76 -11.47
CA PHE A 108 8.97 8.76 -12.80
C PHE A 108 9.57 10.11 -13.14
N SER A 109 10.73 10.11 -13.80
CA SER A 109 11.34 11.32 -14.36
C SER A 109 12.03 11.07 -15.70
N VAL A 110 12.37 12.14 -16.37
CA VAL A 110 13.04 12.12 -17.68
C VAL A 110 14.30 12.96 -17.59
N ASP A 111 15.41 12.39 -18.07
CA ASP A 111 16.68 13.09 -18.24
C ASP A 111 17.18 12.92 -19.68
N GLY A 112 16.92 13.91 -20.52
CA GLY A 112 17.19 13.79 -21.97
C GLY A 112 16.43 12.60 -22.57
N ASP A 113 17.13 11.56 -23.04
CA ASP A 113 16.54 10.34 -23.58
C ASP A 113 16.44 9.21 -22.55
N LYS A 114 17.01 9.40 -21.38
CA LYS A 114 16.97 8.43 -20.27
C LYS A 114 15.68 8.59 -19.48
N ILE A 115 15.01 7.48 -19.22
CA ILE A 115 13.87 7.38 -18.31
C ILE A 115 14.38 6.88 -16.99
N TRP A 116 13.90 7.49 -15.92
CA TRP A 116 14.11 7.02 -14.57
C TRP A 116 12.81 6.57 -13.94
N ILE A 117 12.82 5.37 -13.36
CA ILE A 117 11.76 4.85 -12.49
C ILE A 117 12.36 4.80 -11.09
N HIS A 118 11.73 5.49 -10.17
CA HIS A 118 12.15 5.60 -8.78
C HIS A 118 11.22 4.77 -7.92
N ILE A 119 11.78 3.91 -7.10
CA ILE A 119 11.03 3.08 -6.13
C ILE A 119 11.43 3.50 -4.74
N ALA A 120 10.48 3.66 -3.83
CA ALA A 120 10.74 3.94 -2.42
C ALA A 120 11.75 2.94 -1.84
N ASP A 121 12.89 3.45 -1.36
CA ASP A 121 14.01 2.57 -0.95
C ASP A 121 13.86 2.10 0.49
N VAL A 122 13.02 1.10 0.67
CA VAL A 122 12.78 0.45 1.96
C VAL A 122 14.03 -0.30 2.46
N SER A 123 14.91 -0.73 1.56
CA SER A 123 16.10 -1.52 1.90
C SER A 123 17.12 -0.75 2.73
N MET A 124 17.10 0.58 2.67
CA MET A 124 17.93 1.44 3.50
C MET A 124 17.54 1.47 4.98
N ILE A 125 16.34 0.99 5.31
CA ILE A 125 15.78 1.05 6.67
C ILE A 125 15.54 -0.35 7.22
N VAL A 126 15.19 -1.29 6.36
CA VAL A 126 14.84 -2.67 6.73
C VAL A 126 16.01 -3.59 6.45
N ALA A 127 16.92 -3.70 7.41
CA ALA A 127 18.05 -4.63 7.31
C ALA A 127 17.56 -6.10 7.37
N PRO A 128 18.10 -7.00 6.53
CA PRO A 128 17.73 -8.42 6.56
C PRO A 128 17.94 -9.06 7.94
N GLY A 129 16.91 -9.73 8.47
CA GLY A 129 16.89 -10.37 9.78
C GLY A 129 16.69 -9.43 10.96
N SER A 130 16.50 -8.13 10.74
CA SER A 130 16.12 -7.17 11.78
C SER A 130 14.72 -7.47 12.34
N GLU A 131 14.40 -6.86 13.49
CA GLU A 131 13.03 -6.95 14.07
C GLU A 131 11.98 -6.47 13.08
N LEU A 132 12.28 -5.40 12.33
CA LEU A 132 11.41 -4.83 11.32
C LEU A 132 11.21 -5.77 10.11
N ASP A 133 12.28 -6.44 9.64
CA ASP A 133 12.20 -7.44 8.58
C ASP A 133 11.35 -8.64 9.02
N LEU A 134 11.58 -9.17 10.23
CA LEU A 134 10.79 -10.28 10.78
C LEU A 134 9.31 -9.89 10.94
N TYR A 135 9.03 -8.68 11.39
CA TYR A 135 7.68 -8.16 11.47
C TYR A 135 7.00 -8.09 10.09
N ALA A 136 7.71 -7.56 9.09
CA ALA A 136 7.22 -7.47 7.71
C ALA A 136 6.98 -8.86 7.10
N GLN A 137 7.88 -9.82 7.33
CA GLN A 137 7.72 -11.21 6.88
C GLN A 137 6.47 -11.87 7.47
N GLU A 138 6.18 -11.66 8.76
CA GLU A 138 4.98 -12.21 9.40
C GLU A 138 3.70 -11.62 8.80
N ARG A 139 3.70 -10.35 8.41
CA ARG A 139 2.56 -9.69 7.78
C ARG A 139 2.41 -9.98 6.29
N ALA A 140 3.50 -10.20 5.59
CA ALA A 140 3.61 -10.56 4.17
C ALA A 140 3.07 -9.55 3.15
N SER A 141 2.11 -8.69 3.49
CA SER A 141 1.55 -7.66 2.60
C SER A 141 0.76 -6.61 3.38
N ASN A 142 0.46 -5.49 2.74
CA ASN A 142 -0.57 -4.58 3.19
C ASN A 142 -1.94 -5.27 3.09
N LEU A 143 -2.80 -5.06 4.08
CA LEU A 143 -4.17 -5.54 4.06
C LEU A 143 -5.12 -4.34 3.89
N TYR A 144 -5.71 -4.24 2.72
CA TYR A 144 -6.66 -3.18 2.37
C TYR A 144 -8.08 -3.61 2.77
N LEU A 145 -8.61 -2.96 3.79
CA LEU A 145 -9.98 -3.17 4.28
C LEU A 145 -10.82 -1.94 3.91
N PRO A 146 -12.15 -2.07 3.80
CA PRO A 146 -13.02 -0.93 3.48
C PRO A 146 -12.95 0.23 4.46
N ASP A 147 -12.59 -0.04 5.71
CA ASP A 147 -12.53 0.89 6.84
C ASP A 147 -11.11 1.36 7.19
N GLN A 148 -10.09 0.61 6.80
CA GLN A 148 -8.70 0.92 7.14
C GLN A 148 -7.69 0.16 6.28
N ILE A 149 -6.46 0.65 6.26
CA ILE A 149 -5.31 -0.09 5.71
C ILE A 149 -4.45 -0.54 6.88
N LEU A 150 -4.12 -1.84 6.92
CA LEU A 150 -3.14 -2.39 7.86
C LEU A 150 -1.85 -2.61 7.09
N HIS A 151 -0.90 -1.73 7.31
CA HIS A 151 0.37 -1.73 6.57
C HIS A 151 1.25 -2.92 6.95
N MET A 152 2.00 -3.43 5.98
CA MET A 152 3.03 -4.46 6.20
C MET A 152 4.16 -3.93 7.08
N LEU A 153 4.57 -2.70 6.85
CA LEU A 153 5.52 -1.96 7.67
C LEU A 153 4.80 -1.04 8.66
N PRO A 154 5.39 -0.72 9.82
CA PRO A 154 4.85 0.31 10.71
C PRO A 154 4.62 1.63 9.98
N THR A 155 3.57 2.35 10.38
CA THR A 155 3.22 3.64 9.75
C THR A 155 4.36 4.67 9.84
N SER A 156 5.16 4.64 10.90
CA SER A 156 6.36 5.48 11.04
C SER A 156 7.38 5.22 9.93
N ILE A 157 7.61 3.95 9.60
CA ILE A 157 8.54 3.52 8.55
C ILE A 157 7.98 3.84 7.16
N THR A 158 6.71 3.53 6.91
CA THR A 158 6.04 3.88 5.65
C THR A 158 6.18 5.37 5.34
N LYS A 159 6.00 6.24 6.34
CA LYS A 159 6.18 7.69 6.16
C LYS A 159 7.60 8.13 5.88
N LEU A 160 8.60 7.40 6.36
CA LEU A 160 10.01 7.71 6.06
C LEU A 160 10.40 7.31 4.63
N CYS A 161 9.80 6.22 4.11
CA CYS A 161 10.12 5.68 2.79
C CYS A 161 9.26 6.30 1.68
N ALA A 162 8.02 6.66 1.97
CA ALA A 162 7.06 7.12 0.97
C ALA A 162 7.57 8.35 0.20
N LEU A 163 7.43 8.30 -1.11
CA LEU A 163 7.94 9.33 -1.99
C LEU A 163 7.11 10.63 -1.91
N GLY A 164 7.81 11.76 -1.83
CA GLY A 164 7.19 13.09 -1.86
C GLY A 164 6.48 13.52 -0.57
N LEU A 165 6.67 12.83 0.56
CA LEU A 165 6.22 13.30 1.87
C LEU A 165 7.22 14.25 2.53
N SER A 166 8.47 14.17 2.16
CA SER A 166 9.57 15.05 2.58
C SER A 166 10.03 15.93 1.41
N GLU A 167 10.84 16.95 1.67
CA GLU A 167 11.40 17.81 0.61
C GLU A 167 12.20 16.99 -0.41
N THR A 168 12.91 15.98 0.07
CA THR A 168 13.60 14.98 -0.75
C THR A 168 13.30 13.60 -0.18
N SER A 169 13.30 12.59 -1.04
CA SER A 169 13.04 11.21 -0.69
C SER A 169 14.17 10.31 -1.17
N PRO A 170 14.62 9.34 -0.36
CA PRO A 170 15.51 8.29 -0.81
C PRO A 170 14.76 7.33 -1.74
N ALA A 171 15.41 6.90 -2.81
CA ALA A 171 14.82 6.00 -3.79
C ALA A 171 15.86 5.04 -4.38
N LEU A 172 15.44 3.83 -4.74
CA LEU A 172 16.16 2.99 -5.67
C LEU A 172 15.74 3.41 -7.08
N SER A 173 16.66 4.04 -7.80
CA SER A 173 16.38 4.61 -9.13
C SER A 173 16.91 3.72 -10.23
N ILE A 174 16.03 3.40 -11.18
CA ILE A 174 16.26 2.52 -12.32
C ILE A 174 16.25 3.39 -13.57
N GLY A 175 17.44 3.67 -14.12
CA GLY A 175 17.63 4.47 -15.33
C GLY A 175 17.83 3.59 -16.55
N PHE A 176 17.23 3.94 -17.70
CA PHE A 176 17.43 3.28 -18.97
C PHE A 176 17.03 4.15 -20.16
N VAL A 177 17.52 3.79 -21.34
CA VAL A 177 17.11 4.37 -22.62
C VAL A 177 16.35 3.31 -23.40
N LEU A 178 15.14 3.63 -23.87
CA LEU A 178 14.37 2.73 -24.73
C LEU A 178 14.68 3.04 -26.21
N SER A 179 15.40 2.15 -26.88
CA SER A 179 15.73 2.23 -28.30
C SER A 179 14.97 1.16 -29.09
N GLY A 180 13.84 1.56 -29.67
CA GLY A 180 12.91 0.60 -30.31
C GLY A 180 12.34 -0.40 -29.32
N LYS A 181 12.84 -1.65 -29.35
CA LYS A 181 12.43 -2.71 -28.42
C LYS A 181 13.45 -3.00 -27.31
N GLU A 182 14.64 -2.41 -27.41
CA GLU A 182 15.77 -2.71 -26.52
C GLU A 182 15.87 -1.66 -25.43
N MET A 183 16.11 -2.14 -24.23
CA MET A 183 16.43 -1.30 -23.07
C MET A 183 17.95 -1.27 -22.94
N GLN A 184 18.52 -0.09 -23.09
CA GLN A 184 19.97 0.13 -23.15
C GLN A 184 20.37 1.11 -22.05
N ASP A 185 21.67 1.19 -21.80
CA ASP A 185 22.24 2.13 -20.83
C ASP A 185 21.58 2.02 -19.43
N ILE A 186 21.43 0.76 -18.99
CA ILE A 186 20.77 0.42 -17.75
C ILE A 186 21.65 0.82 -16.56
N GLU A 187 21.07 1.55 -15.63
CA GLU A 187 21.71 2.02 -14.41
C GLU A 187 20.76 1.82 -13.22
N ILE A 188 21.24 1.24 -12.11
CA ILE A 188 20.47 1.06 -10.89
C ILE A 188 21.29 1.64 -9.76
N VAL A 189 20.73 2.65 -9.07
CA VAL A 189 21.43 3.42 -8.05
C VAL A 189 20.53 3.76 -6.86
N HIS A 190 21.10 3.80 -5.68
CA HIS A 190 20.49 4.52 -4.56
C HIS A 190 20.57 6.01 -4.84
N SER A 191 19.48 6.73 -4.68
CA SER A 191 19.41 8.14 -5.07
C SER A 191 18.61 8.98 -4.10
N THR A 192 18.80 10.28 -4.18
CA THR A 192 17.93 11.29 -3.60
C THR A 192 17.15 11.97 -4.71
N ILE A 193 15.83 12.03 -4.57
CA ILE A 193 14.93 12.65 -5.55
C ILE A 193 14.02 13.68 -4.89
N LYS A 194 13.47 14.59 -5.73
CA LYS A 194 12.42 15.52 -5.32
C LYS A 194 11.16 15.21 -6.09
N VAL A 195 10.07 14.85 -5.38
CA VAL A 195 8.87 14.29 -5.99
C VAL A 195 7.70 15.25 -5.90
N THR A 196 6.94 15.35 -6.99
CA THR A 196 5.63 16.01 -7.07
C THR A 196 4.56 14.91 -7.09
N ASN A 197 3.74 14.85 -6.04
CA ASN A 197 2.61 13.93 -5.97
C ASN A 197 1.43 14.51 -6.73
N ILE A 198 0.86 13.74 -7.65
CA ILE A 198 -0.32 14.11 -8.42
C ILE A 198 -1.34 12.96 -8.42
N SER A 199 -2.63 13.31 -8.38
CA SER A 199 -3.68 12.29 -8.49
C SER A 199 -3.79 11.76 -9.93
N TYR A 200 -4.32 10.52 -10.10
CA TYR A 200 -4.62 9.99 -11.43
C TYR A 200 -5.49 10.94 -12.24
N ASP A 201 -6.53 11.52 -11.61
CA ASP A 201 -7.44 12.46 -12.27
C ASP A 201 -6.74 13.77 -12.72
N ASP A 202 -5.77 14.24 -11.96
CA ASP A 202 -4.99 15.43 -12.32
C ASP A 202 -3.91 15.10 -13.34
N ALA A 203 -3.28 13.93 -13.24
CA ALA A 203 -2.34 13.43 -14.24
C ALA A 203 -3.01 13.32 -15.61
N ASP A 204 -4.21 12.73 -15.69
CA ASP A 204 -4.96 12.62 -16.95
C ASP A 204 -5.22 13.98 -17.64
N LYS A 205 -5.36 15.06 -16.85
CA LYS A 205 -5.56 16.42 -17.39
C LYS A 205 -4.31 17.04 -18.00
N ILE A 206 -3.13 16.61 -17.53
CA ILE A 206 -1.85 17.23 -17.92
C ILE A 206 -0.95 16.32 -18.76
N LEU A 207 -1.33 15.06 -19.00
CA LEU A 207 -0.52 14.08 -19.73
C LEU A 207 0.00 14.61 -21.07
N ASP A 208 -0.87 15.27 -21.86
CA ASP A 208 -0.51 15.79 -23.17
C ASP A 208 0.19 17.16 -23.12
N SER A 209 0.05 17.90 -22.03
CA SER A 209 0.57 19.27 -21.89
C SER A 209 1.87 19.35 -21.08
N ASN A 210 2.16 18.36 -20.25
CA ASN A 210 3.42 18.25 -19.55
C ASN A 210 4.43 17.52 -20.43
N GLU A 211 5.55 18.14 -20.74
CA GLU A 211 6.54 17.62 -21.68
C GLU A 211 7.12 16.28 -21.25
N ASP A 212 7.43 16.11 -19.95
CA ASP A 212 8.00 14.87 -19.41
C ASP A 212 6.98 13.74 -19.44
N LEU A 213 5.74 13.98 -18.98
CA LEU A 213 4.68 12.98 -18.98
C LEU A 213 4.27 12.57 -20.40
N ALA A 214 4.19 13.50 -21.35
CA ALA A 214 3.90 13.21 -22.75
C ALA A 214 4.99 12.33 -23.38
N LYS A 215 6.26 12.57 -23.01
CA LYS A 215 7.38 11.75 -23.45
C LYS A 215 7.29 10.33 -22.87
N ILE A 216 7.03 10.20 -21.56
CA ILE A 216 6.82 8.91 -20.90
C ILE A 216 5.64 8.16 -21.55
N GLN A 217 4.52 8.83 -21.80
CA GLN A 217 3.34 8.23 -22.44
C GLN A 217 3.67 7.67 -23.83
N THR A 218 4.45 8.40 -24.62
CA THR A 218 4.89 7.93 -25.94
C THR A 218 5.71 6.65 -25.83
N LEU A 219 6.62 6.57 -24.87
CA LEU A 219 7.48 5.39 -24.66
C LEU A 219 6.69 4.20 -24.12
N VAL A 220 5.74 4.45 -23.20
CA VAL A 220 4.79 3.45 -22.68
C VAL A 220 3.98 2.82 -23.82
N GLU A 221 3.46 3.63 -24.75
CA GLU A 221 2.69 3.12 -25.88
C GLU A 221 3.54 2.26 -26.84
N LEU A 222 4.77 2.66 -27.10
CA LEU A 222 5.72 1.85 -27.88
C LEU A 222 6.01 0.51 -27.22
N HIS A 223 6.20 0.50 -25.90
CA HIS A 223 6.45 -0.74 -25.16
C HIS A 223 5.23 -1.65 -25.12
N ARG A 224 4.02 -1.10 -24.92
CA ARG A 224 2.75 -1.84 -25.00
C ARG A 224 2.56 -2.49 -26.35
N GLN A 225 2.80 -1.77 -27.45
CA GLN A 225 2.74 -2.32 -28.82
C GLN A 225 3.73 -3.46 -29.00
N TYR A 226 4.96 -3.28 -28.52
CA TYR A 226 5.96 -4.35 -28.55
C TYR A 226 5.47 -5.61 -27.80
N ARG A 227 4.96 -5.46 -26.58
CA ARG A 227 4.45 -6.58 -25.77
C ARG A 227 3.26 -7.28 -26.45
N SER A 228 2.31 -6.51 -26.96
CA SER A 228 1.14 -7.04 -27.67
C SER A 228 1.56 -7.85 -28.91
N ASN A 229 2.52 -7.35 -29.68
CA ASN A 229 3.05 -8.06 -30.83
C ASN A 229 3.81 -9.35 -30.46
N ASN A 230 4.23 -9.49 -29.21
CA ASN A 230 4.90 -10.67 -28.67
C ASN A 230 4.00 -11.57 -27.82
N GLY A 231 2.67 -11.44 -27.96
CA GLY A 231 1.70 -12.35 -27.37
C GLY A 231 1.18 -11.95 -25.98
N SER A 232 1.52 -10.76 -25.48
CA SER A 232 0.92 -10.25 -24.25
C SER A 232 -0.58 -10.01 -24.47
N MET A 233 -1.41 -10.50 -23.55
CA MET A 233 -2.84 -10.26 -23.53
C MET A 233 -3.22 -9.41 -22.32
N SER A 234 -4.07 -8.41 -22.53
CA SER A 234 -4.67 -7.63 -21.46
C SER A 234 -6.13 -8.06 -21.28
N LEU A 235 -6.49 -8.41 -20.05
CA LEU A 235 -7.87 -8.70 -19.67
C LEU A 235 -8.42 -7.50 -18.90
N SER A 236 -9.40 -6.80 -19.49
CA SER A 236 -10.12 -5.73 -18.82
C SER A 236 -11.23 -6.34 -17.96
N LEU A 237 -10.94 -6.56 -16.68
CA LEU A 237 -11.95 -6.98 -15.71
C LEU A 237 -12.46 -5.76 -14.94
N PRO A 238 -13.79 -5.66 -14.69
CA PRO A 238 -14.33 -4.62 -13.84
C PRO A 238 -13.67 -4.70 -12.45
N ARG A 239 -13.14 -3.60 -11.97
CA ARG A 239 -12.62 -3.48 -10.60
C ARG A 239 -13.57 -2.59 -9.83
N VAL A 240 -13.90 -3.04 -8.63
CA VAL A 240 -14.80 -2.34 -7.72
C VAL A 240 -14.00 -1.95 -6.49
N ASP A 241 -14.03 -0.67 -6.16
CA ASP A 241 -13.49 -0.16 -4.89
C ASP A 241 -14.65 -0.07 -3.88
N VAL A 242 -14.45 -0.66 -2.71
CA VAL A 242 -15.42 -0.65 -1.61
C VAL A 242 -14.79 0.10 -0.44
N ARG A 243 -15.33 1.26 -0.12
CA ARG A 243 -14.86 2.10 0.98
C ARG A 243 -15.97 2.32 1.99
N PHE A 244 -15.58 2.53 3.23
CA PHE A 244 -16.47 2.94 4.29
C PHE A 244 -16.16 4.39 4.67
N LYS A 245 -17.05 5.33 4.29
CA LYS A 245 -16.91 6.75 4.58
C LYS A 245 -18.17 7.28 5.26
N GLU A 246 -18.01 8.09 6.29
CA GLU A 246 -19.10 8.79 6.99
C GLU A 246 -20.26 7.89 7.43
N GLY A 247 -19.97 6.65 7.82
CA GLY A 247 -20.99 5.70 8.27
C GLY A 247 -21.72 4.97 7.14
N GLN A 248 -21.30 5.11 5.88
CA GLN A 248 -21.90 4.49 4.71
C GLN A 248 -20.87 3.69 3.90
N VAL A 249 -21.35 2.63 3.27
CA VAL A 249 -20.57 1.86 2.30
C VAL A 249 -20.68 2.53 0.95
N GLU A 250 -19.57 2.99 0.41
CA GLU A 250 -19.45 3.48 -0.96
C GLU A 250 -18.88 2.37 -1.84
N ILE A 251 -19.54 2.14 -2.96
CA ILE A 251 -19.07 1.20 -3.98
C ILE A 251 -18.87 2.01 -5.25
N SER A 252 -17.66 2.05 -5.77
CA SER A 252 -17.32 2.76 -7.00
C SER A 252 -16.60 1.84 -7.99
N ASP A 253 -16.86 2.03 -9.28
CA ASP A 253 -16.09 1.38 -10.32
C ASP A 253 -14.73 2.09 -10.43
N GLN A 254 -13.68 1.31 -10.39
CA GLN A 254 -12.34 1.79 -10.71
C GLN A 254 -12.14 1.70 -12.22
N ALA A 255 -12.56 2.75 -12.93
CA ALA A 255 -12.34 2.84 -14.37
C ALA A 255 -10.84 2.87 -14.69
N SER A 256 -10.46 2.22 -15.81
CA SER A 256 -9.13 2.41 -16.38
C SER A 256 -9.01 3.86 -16.88
N SER A 257 -7.84 4.46 -16.69
CA SER A 257 -7.52 5.79 -17.22
C SER A 257 -6.13 5.79 -17.86
N PRO A 258 -5.82 6.75 -18.74
CA PRO A 258 -4.51 6.82 -19.37
C PRO A 258 -3.34 6.84 -18.37
N SER A 259 -3.46 7.59 -17.29
CA SER A 259 -2.41 7.66 -16.26
C SER A 259 -2.26 6.35 -15.48
N ARG A 260 -3.37 5.63 -15.19
CA ARG A 260 -3.30 4.29 -14.58
C ARG A 260 -2.61 3.27 -15.48
N GLU A 261 -2.90 3.33 -16.78
CA GLU A 261 -2.24 2.46 -17.75
C GLU A 261 -0.76 2.81 -17.91
N LEU A 262 -0.41 4.10 -17.86
CA LEU A 262 0.96 4.59 -17.87
C LEU A 262 1.75 4.02 -16.68
N VAL A 263 1.26 4.22 -15.44
CA VAL A 263 1.92 3.71 -14.23
C VAL A 263 2.09 2.19 -14.29
N ALA A 264 1.03 1.47 -14.64
CA ALA A 264 1.08 0.01 -14.75
C ALA A 264 2.15 -0.47 -15.75
N GLU A 265 2.25 0.19 -16.92
CA GLU A 265 3.24 -0.18 -17.92
C GLU A 265 4.67 0.21 -17.50
N MET A 266 4.84 1.34 -16.80
CA MET A 266 6.14 1.74 -16.24
C MET A 266 6.64 0.72 -15.23
N MET A 267 5.76 0.15 -14.37
CA MET A 267 6.13 -0.92 -13.45
C MET A 267 6.54 -2.20 -14.19
N ILE A 268 5.86 -2.54 -15.29
CA ILE A 268 6.25 -3.66 -16.14
C ILE A 268 7.64 -3.41 -16.76
N MET A 269 7.91 -2.17 -17.22
CA MET A 269 9.20 -1.79 -17.75
C MET A 269 10.30 -1.88 -16.69
N ALA A 270 10.05 -1.41 -15.46
CA ALA A 270 10.97 -1.56 -14.34
C ALA A 270 11.35 -3.02 -14.10
N GLY A 271 10.34 -3.90 -14.00
CA GLY A 271 10.58 -5.34 -13.84
C GLY A 271 11.43 -5.95 -14.97
N ARG A 272 11.19 -5.51 -16.21
CA ARG A 272 11.97 -5.96 -17.37
C ARG A 272 13.42 -5.46 -17.33
N VAL A 273 13.63 -4.19 -16.98
CA VAL A 273 14.98 -3.62 -16.85
C VAL A 273 15.77 -4.32 -15.77
N ILE A 274 15.15 -4.52 -14.59
CA ILE A 274 15.79 -5.25 -13.49
C ILE A 274 16.12 -6.69 -13.89
N ALA A 275 15.24 -7.36 -14.63
CA ALA A 275 15.49 -8.71 -15.12
C ALA A 275 16.71 -8.77 -16.06
N LEU A 276 16.85 -7.81 -16.98
CA LEU A 276 18.01 -7.71 -17.87
C LEU A 276 19.29 -7.44 -17.07
N PHE A 277 19.23 -6.48 -16.16
CA PHE A 277 20.37 -6.16 -15.29
C PHE A 277 20.81 -7.38 -14.46
N ALA A 278 19.87 -8.12 -13.89
CA ALA A 278 20.17 -9.33 -13.12
C ALA A 278 20.82 -10.42 -13.97
N GLN A 279 20.35 -10.62 -15.22
CA GLN A 279 20.96 -11.57 -16.15
C GLN A 279 22.39 -11.17 -16.52
N ASP A 280 22.63 -9.90 -16.80
CA ASP A 280 23.93 -9.39 -17.20
C ASP A 280 24.97 -9.43 -16.06
N ASN A 281 24.49 -9.43 -14.80
CA ASN A 281 25.34 -9.44 -13.61
C ASN A 281 25.28 -10.76 -12.81
N ASP A 282 24.71 -11.84 -13.35
CA ASP A 282 24.56 -13.15 -12.70
C ASP A 282 23.87 -13.08 -11.32
N ILE A 283 22.89 -12.14 -11.15
CA ILE A 283 22.13 -11.98 -9.93
C ILE A 283 20.92 -12.91 -9.92
N VAL A 284 20.80 -13.73 -8.88
CA VAL A 284 19.66 -14.63 -8.68
C VAL A 284 18.47 -13.85 -8.14
N MET A 285 17.36 -13.86 -8.88
CA MET A 285 16.12 -13.22 -8.46
C MET A 285 14.87 -13.96 -8.98
N PRO A 286 13.69 -13.78 -8.38
CA PRO A 286 12.46 -14.35 -8.90
C PRO A 286 12.01 -13.59 -10.16
N TYR A 287 11.57 -14.35 -11.17
CA TYR A 287 10.97 -13.81 -12.39
C TYR A 287 9.48 -14.13 -12.43
N ALA A 288 8.65 -13.13 -12.72
CA ALA A 288 7.24 -13.33 -13.06
C ALA A 288 7.11 -13.52 -14.58
N ILE A 289 6.38 -14.54 -15.01
CA ILE A 289 6.16 -14.89 -16.41
C ILE A 289 4.73 -14.56 -16.79
#